data_9d24ed092acf7615b763d00060b9c920
#
_entry.id   9d24ed092acf7615b763d00060b9c920
#
_cell.length_a   1.000
_cell.length_b   1.000
_cell.length_c   1.000
_cell.angle_alpha   90.00
_cell.angle_beta   90.00
_cell.angle_gamma   90.00
#
_symmetry.space_group_name_H-M   'P 1'
#
loop_
_entity.id
_entity.type
_entity.pdbx_description
1 polymer ?
#
loop_
_entity_poly.entity_id
_entity_poly.type
_entity_poly.pdbx_seq_one_letter_code
_entity_poly.pdbx_strand_id
1 'polypeptide(L)'
;MSSEGGHRDVVRRQFGKQAARWEQYLSYLDSQDVVEWISGHLELRPHFSVLDVATGTGLLARAIAPHVHSVVGLDATPEMLDAGRKQARADVLGNVVFEEGEAEHLPYPDEAFDLVTSRIAMHHFPDPLGPAREMARVCRPGGHVAIIDITSSDNAEVAAAHNRLEHLRDPSHARSMHIAELRQMAEATGLDTVRTSVADVEVHVETWMDLTDTPQDARVTIRQAMKADLAGGAPTGMRPSRKDGELVFSHAWVILVGRKP
;
A
#
# COMPACT_ATOMS: atom_id res chain seq x y z
N MET A 1 26.97 -4.17 -8.36
CA MET A 1 26.37 -3.11 -7.51
C MET A 1 25.14 -2.64 -8.22
N SER A 2 24.09 -2.85 -7.62
CA SER A 2 22.94 -3.65 -8.04
C SER A 2 21.78 -2.74 -8.43
N SER A 3 20.91 -3.23 -9.33
CA SER A 3 19.66 -2.63 -9.77
C SER A 3 18.70 -2.23 -8.61
N GLU A 4 18.85 -2.84 -7.44
CA GLU A 4 18.02 -2.57 -6.26
C GLU A 4 18.26 -1.20 -5.63
N GLY A 5 19.54 -0.75 -5.50
CA GLY A 5 19.84 0.59 -4.99
C GLY A 5 19.25 1.70 -5.86
N GLY A 6 19.27 1.51 -7.18
CA GLY A 6 18.67 2.45 -8.12
C GLY A 6 17.14 2.53 -8.01
N HIS A 7 16.45 1.41 -7.76
CA HIS A 7 15.00 1.40 -7.60
C HIS A 7 14.55 2.09 -6.29
N ARG A 8 15.24 1.82 -5.18
CA ARG A 8 14.99 2.52 -3.90
C ARG A 8 15.10 4.04 -4.02
N ASP A 9 16.12 4.53 -4.75
CA ASP A 9 16.28 5.97 -5.00
C ASP A 9 15.12 6.54 -5.82
N VAL A 10 14.56 5.76 -6.76
CA VAL A 10 13.36 6.14 -7.52
C VAL A 10 12.16 6.24 -6.57
N VAL A 11 11.93 5.24 -5.73
CA VAL A 11 10.84 5.22 -4.73
C VAL A 11 10.93 6.44 -3.80
N ARG A 12 12.06 6.64 -3.12
CA ARG A 12 12.27 7.79 -2.21
C ARG A 12 12.04 9.13 -2.90
N ARG A 13 12.56 9.30 -4.10
CA ARG A 13 12.38 10.54 -4.88
C ARG A 13 10.94 10.78 -5.28
N GLN A 14 10.22 9.72 -5.67
CA GLN A 14 8.83 9.81 -6.08
C GLN A 14 7.94 10.18 -4.89
N PHE A 15 8.07 9.47 -3.77
CA PHE A 15 7.30 9.75 -2.56
C PHE A 15 7.68 11.09 -1.90
N GLY A 16 8.95 11.48 -1.91
CA GLY A 16 9.37 12.81 -1.42
C GLY A 16 8.69 13.95 -2.16
N LYS A 17 8.50 13.85 -3.48
CA LYS A 17 7.74 14.84 -4.26
C LYS A 17 6.24 14.85 -3.93
N GLN A 18 5.68 13.69 -3.61
CA GLN A 18 4.26 13.51 -3.38
C GLN A 18 3.84 13.92 -1.96
N ALA A 19 4.76 13.92 -0.98
CA ALA A 19 4.47 14.08 0.45
C ALA A 19 3.58 15.29 0.76
N ALA A 20 3.83 16.44 0.12
CA ALA A 20 3.07 17.66 0.36
C ALA A 20 1.60 17.60 -0.13
N ARG A 21 1.30 16.72 -1.09
CA ARG A 21 -0.04 16.56 -1.69
C ARG A 21 -0.75 15.30 -1.20
N TRP A 22 -0.02 14.43 -0.49
CA TRP A 22 -0.49 13.10 -0.13
C TRP A 22 -1.76 13.11 0.71
N GLU A 23 -1.83 13.98 1.70
CA GLU A 23 -3.04 14.13 2.54
C GLU A 23 -4.27 14.57 1.74
N GLN A 24 -4.09 15.49 0.79
CA GLN A 24 -5.18 15.89 -0.10
C GLN A 24 -5.64 14.74 -0.99
N TYR A 25 -4.72 13.90 -1.44
CA TYR A 25 -5.02 12.75 -2.27
C TYR A 25 -5.69 11.62 -1.47
N LEU A 26 -5.26 11.38 -0.25
CA LEU A 26 -5.87 10.39 0.63
C LEU A 26 -7.35 10.68 0.87
N SER A 27 -7.75 11.95 0.89
CA SER A 27 -9.17 12.31 0.99
C SER A 27 -10.02 11.87 -0.21
N TYR A 28 -9.40 11.55 -1.34
CA TYR A 28 -10.07 11.02 -2.54
C TYR A 28 -10.07 9.50 -2.63
N LEU A 29 -8.98 8.84 -2.21
CA LEU A 29 -8.85 7.37 -2.27
C LEU A 29 -9.32 6.69 -0.99
N ASP A 30 -9.09 7.35 0.13
CA ASP A 30 -9.44 6.85 1.45
C ASP A 30 -10.71 7.54 1.90
N SER A 31 -11.83 7.21 1.25
CA SER A 31 -13.12 7.42 1.88
C SER A 31 -13.04 6.80 3.29
N GLN A 32 -13.67 7.41 4.25
CA GLN A 32 -13.80 6.88 5.61
C GLN A 32 -14.15 5.37 5.57
N ASP A 33 -14.90 4.95 4.56
CA ASP A 33 -15.30 3.58 4.29
C ASP A 33 -14.13 2.60 4.07
N VAL A 34 -13.05 3.02 3.37
CA VAL A 34 -11.87 2.15 3.13
C VAL A 34 -11.07 1.94 4.40
N VAL A 35 -10.87 3.01 5.19
CA VAL A 35 -10.16 2.92 6.48
C VAL A 35 -10.96 2.08 7.47
N GLU A 36 -12.29 2.26 7.52
CA GLU A 36 -13.19 1.45 8.34
C GLU A 36 -13.19 -0.02 7.89
N TRP A 37 -13.20 -0.27 6.57
CA TRP A 37 -13.09 -1.62 6.03
C TRP A 37 -11.76 -2.28 6.46
N ILE A 38 -10.62 -1.58 6.35
CA ILE A 38 -9.33 -2.11 6.80
C ILE A 38 -9.38 -2.40 8.30
N SER A 39 -9.78 -1.40 9.12
CA SER A 39 -9.82 -1.52 10.58
C SER A 39 -10.74 -2.64 11.05
N GLY A 40 -11.87 -2.85 10.36
CA GLY A 40 -12.81 -3.96 10.64
C GLY A 40 -12.25 -5.35 10.35
N HIS A 41 -11.16 -5.45 9.59
CA HIS A 41 -10.47 -6.71 9.29
C HIS A 41 -9.26 -6.97 10.20
N LEU A 42 -8.79 -5.95 10.92
CA LEU A 42 -7.68 -6.07 11.87
C LEU A 42 -8.20 -6.43 13.26
N GLU A 43 -7.45 -7.27 13.96
CA GLU A 43 -7.65 -7.45 15.39
C GLU A 43 -6.91 -6.33 16.13
N LEU A 44 -7.65 -5.36 16.67
CA LEU A 44 -7.11 -4.24 17.43
C LEU A 44 -7.45 -4.41 18.91
N ARG A 45 -6.47 -4.29 19.79
CA ARG A 45 -6.66 -4.38 21.25
C ARG A 45 -5.90 -3.27 21.99
N PRO A 46 -6.45 -2.71 23.08
CA PRO A 46 -5.85 -1.58 23.79
C PRO A 46 -4.43 -1.80 24.33
N HIS A 47 -3.98 -3.05 24.41
CA HIS A 47 -2.62 -3.38 24.86
C HIS A 47 -1.65 -3.68 23.72
N PHE A 48 -2.10 -3.64 22.45
CA PHE A 48 -1.25 -3.97 21.31
C PHE A 48 -0.21 -2.88 21.03
N SER A 49 1.03 -3.31 20.80
CA SER A 49 2.07 -2.53 20.16
C SER A 49 2.07 -2.86 18.67
N VAL A 50 1.94 -1.86 17.82
CA VAL A 50 1.77 -2.02 16.36
C VAL A 50 2.93 -1.39 15.62
N LEU A 51 3.40 -2.06 14.56
CA LEU A 51 4.32 -1.51 13.57
C LEU A 51 3.60 -1.37 12.23
N ASP A 52 3.62 -0.17 11.65
CA ASP A 52 3.14 0.10 10.30
C ASP A 52 4.34 0.34 9.38
N VAL A 53 4.62 -0.62 8.50
CA VAL A 53 5.81 -0.66 7.63
C VAL A 53 5.51 0.02 6.30
N ALA A 54 6.41 0.89 5.85
CA ALA A 54 6.21 1.81 4.73
C ALA A 54 4.93 2.64 4.93
N THR A 55 4.87 3.28 6.10
CA THR A 55 3.67 3.95 6.62
C THR A 55 3.28 5.21 5.82
N GLY A 56 4.21 5.77 5.02
CA GLY A 56 4.04 7.03 4.34
C GLY A 56 3.74 8.16 5.34
N THR A 57 2.63 8.88 5.15
CA THR A 57 2.17 9.91 6.09
C THR A 57 1.44 9.35 7.31
N GLY A 58 1.43 8.01 7.47
CA GLY A 58 0.86 7.34 8.63
C GLY A 58 -0.67 7.28 8.66
N LEU A 59 -1.33 7.24 7.52
CA LEU A 59 -2.80 7.21 7.50
C LEU A 59 -3.35 6.04 8.30
N LEU A 60 -2.87 4.81 8.02
CA LEU A 60 -3.30 3.62 8.76
C LEU A 60 -2.85 3.69 10.22
N ALA A 61 -1.59 4.06 10.46
CA ALA A 61 -1.03 4.22 11.80
C ALA A 61 -1.88 5.16 12.66
N ARG A 62 -2.27 6.33 12.11
CA ARG A 62 -3.12 7.32 12.80
C ARG A 62 -4.56 6.79 13.03
N ALA A 63 -5.12 6.10 12.05
CA ALA A 63 -6.49 5.57 12.14
C ALA A 63 -6.63 4.49 13.23
N ILE A 64 -5.62 3.62 13.40
CA ILE A 64 -5.65 2.54 14.41
C ILE A 64 -5.16 2.98 15.79
N ALA A 65 -4.42 4.07 15.90
CA ALA A 65 -3.84 4.55 17.16
C ALA A 65 -4.84 4.68 18.32
N PRO A 66 -6.08 5.17 18.12
CA PRO A 66 -7.07 5.25 19.20
C PRO A 66 -7.48 3.90 19.80
N HIS A 67 -7.19 2.80 19.12
CA HIS A 67 -7.64 1.44 19.47
C HIS A 67 -6.55 0.55 20.05
N VAL A 68 -5.30 1.05 20.14
CA VAL A 68 -4.12 0.26 20.54
C VAL A 68 -3.26 1.01 21.57
N HIS A 69 -2.28 0.32 22.16
CA HIS A 69 -1.37 0.93 23.12
C HIS A 69 -0.42 1.94 22.44
N SER A 70 0.22 1.53 21.37
CA SER A 70 1.19 2.36 20.64
C SER A 70 1.31 1.92 19.19
N VAL A 71 1.66 2.86 18.33
CA VAL A 71 1.95 2.61 16.91
C VAL A 71 3.30 3.23 16.56
N VAL A 72 4.16 2.45 15.93
CA VAL A 72 5.35 2.94 15.24
C VAL A 72 5.06 2.91 13.73
N GLY A 73 5.14 4.06 13.08
CA GLY A 73 5.11 4.16 11.62
C GLY A 73 6.54 4.28 11.09
N LEU A 74 6.99 3.30 10.33
CA LEU A 74 8.33 3.29 9.73
C LEU A 74 8.23 3.55 8.23
N ASP A 75 9.06 4.47 7.72
CA ASP A 75 9.17 4.76 6.28
C ASP A 75 10.60 5.15 5.92
N ALA A 76 10.99 4.90 4.67
CA ALA A 76 12.30 5.27 4.17
C ALA A 76 12.38 6.73 3.68
N THR A 77 11.24 7.47 3.64
CA THR A 77 11.11 8.81 3.08
C THR A 77 10.89 9.84 4.17
N PRO A 78 11.90 10.64 4.55
CA PRO A 78 11.79 11.63 5.63
C PRO A 78 10.66 12.63 5.44
N GLU A 79 10.40 13.08 4.22
CA GLU A 79 9.35 14.04 3.88
C GLU A 79 7.94 13.49 4.18
N MET A 80 7.74 12.18 3.95
CA MET A 80 6.50 11.49 4.33
C MET A 80 6.32 11.45 5.85
N LEU A 81 7.37 11.09 6.58
CA LEU A 81 7.35 11.05 8.04
C LEU A 81 7.11 12.42 8.66
N ASP A 82 7.68 13.49 8.09
CA ASP A 82 7.45 14.86 8.57
C ASP A 82 5.99 15.30 8.36
N ALA A 83 5.41 14.96 7.21
CA ALA A 83 3.98 15.18 6.97
C ALA A 83 3.13 14.38 7.98
N GLY A 84 3.46 13.11 8.21
CA GLY A 84 2.80 12.25 9.19
C GLY A 84 2.87 12.78 10.62
N ARG A 85 4.05 13.22 11.07
CA ARG A 85 4.24 13.86 12.39
C ARG A 85 3.38 15.10 12.55
N LYS A 86 3.29 15.92 11.50
CA LYS A 86 2.45 17.14 11.50
C LYS A 86 0.97 16.75 11.65
N GLN A 87 0.52 15.75 10.91
CA GLN A 87 -0.87 15.34 10.93
C GLN A 87 -1.24 14.65 12.26
N ALA A 88 -0.40 13.78 12.81
CA ALA A 88 -0.63 13.14 14.11
C ALA A 88 -0.76 14.16 15.25
N ARG A 89 0.00 15.27 15.17
CA ARG A 89 -0.17 16.39 16.11
C ARG A 89 -1.51 17.11 15.94
N ALA A 90 -1.95 17.31 14.69
CA ALA A 90 -3.24 17.92 14.41
C ALA A 90 -4.41 17.05 14.90
N ASP A 91 -4.26 15.74 14.77
CA ASP A 91 -5.21 14.72 15.25
C ASP A 91 -5.13 14.49 16.77
N VAL A 92 -4.20 15.17 17.48
CA VAL A 92 -3.97 15.04 18.94
C VAL A 92 -3.62 13.62 19.37
N LEU A 93 -2.91 12.88 18.54
CA LEU A 93 -2.48 11.50 18.81
C LEU A 93 -1.15 11.50 19.58
N GLY A 94 -1.16 10.97 20.81
CA GLY A 94 0.03 10.91 21.68
C GLY A 94 0.78 9.58 21.63
N ASN A 95 0.21 8.56 20.97
CA ASN A 95 0.73 7.20 20.96
C ASN A 95 1.21 6.74 19.58
N VAL A 96 1.49 7.66 18.66
CA VAL A 96 2.07 7.38 17.34
C VAL A 96 3.47 7.99 17.27
N VAL A 97 4.45 7.17 16.89
CA VAL A 97 5.84 7.58 16.65
C VAL A 97 6.20 7.29 15.20
N PHE A 98 6.93 8.20 14.57
CA PHE A 98 7.39 8.04 13.18
C PHE A 98 8.91 7.87 13.15
N GLU A 99 9.41 6.78 12.56
CA GLU A 99 10.82 6.42 12.50
C GLU A 99 11.27 6.20 11.06
N GLU A 100 12.49 6.68 10.72
CA GLU A 100 13.09 6.42 9.42
C GLU A 100 13.74 5.04 9.43
N GLY A 101 13.45 4.25 8.38
CA GLY A 101 14.03 2.92 8.23
C GLY A 101 13.59 2.23 6.94
N GLU A 102 14.30 1.14 6.60
CA GLU A 102 14.04 0.33 5.42
C GLU A 102 13.21 -0.90 5.80
N ALA A 103 12.19 -1.21 5.00
CA ALA A 103 11.29 -2.34 5.23
C ALA A 103 11.99 -3.70 5.12
N GLU A 104 13.06 -3.78 4.32
CA GLU A 104 13.87 -4.97 4.14
C GLU A 104 14.86 -5.24 5.30
N HIS A 105 15.02 -4.26 6.22
CA HIS A 105 15.94 -4.33 7.35
C HIS A 105 15.35 -3.57 8.55
N LEU A 106 14.30 -4.11 9.16
CA LEU A 106 13.62 -3.46 10.26
C LEU A 106 14.52 -3.36 11.51
N PRO A 107 14.72 -2.16 12.09
CA PRO A 107 15.63 -1.94 13.21
C PRO A 107 15.06 -2.38 14.57
N TYR A 108 14.24 -3.43 14.58
CA TYR A 108 13.58 -3.95 15.75
C TYR A 108 14.01 -5.40 16.04
N PRO A 109 14.02 -5.81 17.32
CA PRO A 109 14.27 -7.21 17.67
C PRO A 109 13.14 -8.12 17.16
N ASP A 110 13.43 -9.41 17.12
CA ASP A 110 12.41 -10.42 16.85
C ASP A 110 11.26 -10.31 17.85
N GLU A 111 10.04 -10.58 17.41
CA GLU A 111 8.86 -10.74 18.26
C GLU A 111 8.48 -9.47 19.08
N ALA A 112 8.79 -8.28 18.54
CA ALA A 112 8.57 -7.01 19.22
C ALA A 112 7.13 -6.49 19.18
N PHE A 113 6.33 -6.90 18.20
CA PHE A 113 5.02 -6.31 17.92
C PHE A 113 3.88 -7.33 17.93
N ASP A 114 2.71 -6.89 18.38
CA ASP A 114 1.47 -7.68 18.39
C ASP A 114 0.82 -7.75 17.01
N LEU A 115 0.91 -6.64 16.28
CA LEU A 115 0.41 -6.49 14.92
C LEU A 115 1.44 -5.75 14.08
N VAL A 116 1.70 -6.25 12.88
CA VAL A 116 2.56 -5.58 11.89
C VAL A 116 1.74 -5.37 10.63
N THR A 117 1.64 -4.13 10.16
CA THR A 117 0.85 -3.76 8.99
C THR A 117 1.72 -3.19 7.87
N SER A 118 1.27 -3.31 6.64
CA SER A 118 1.78 -2.54 5.50
C SER A 118 0.64 -2.27 4.54
N ARG A 119 0.49 -1.02 4.10
CA ARG A 119 -0.62 -0.58 3.25
C ARG A 119 -0.15 0.12 1.99
N ILE A 120 -0.57 -0.41 0.83
CA ILE A 120 -0.29 0.16 -0.51
C ILE A 120 1.21 0.42 -0.70
N ALA A 121 2.01 -0.60 -0.38
CA ALA A 121 3.46 -0.50 -0.41
C ALA A 121 4.16 -1.71 -1.02
N MET A 122 3.61 -2.92 -0.87
CA MET A 122 4.27 -4.15 -1.35
C MET A 122 4.53 -4.15 -2.86
N HIS A 123 3.67 -3.51 -3.64
CA HIS A 123 3.82 -3.37 -5.08
C HIS A 123 4.98 -2.46 -5.51
N HIS A 124 5.64 -1.75 -4.57
CA HIS A 124 6.85 -0.96 -4.83
C HIS A 124 8.13 -1.77 -4.63
N PHE A 125 8.09 -2.93 -3.98
CA PHE A 125 9.29 -3.74 -3.77
C PHE A 125 9.52 -4.70 -4.95
N PRO A 126 10.70 -4.67 -5.60
CA PRO A 126 11.07 -5.65 -6.62
C PRO A 126 11.10 -7.09 -6.07
N ASP A 127 11.56 -7.25 -4.82
CA ASP A 127 11.45 -8.47 -4.03
C ASP A 127 10.60 -8.23 -2.77
N PRO A 128 9.26 -8.41 -2.83
CA PRO A 128 8.38 -8.18 -1.68
C PRO A 128 8.54 -9.24 -0.57
N LEU A 129 9.21 -10.37 -0.85
CA LEU A 129 9.47 -11.40 0.14
C LEU A 129 10.46 -10.95 1.23
N GLY A 130 11.41 -10.06 0.88
CA GLY A 130 12.32 -9.45 1.85
C GLY A 130 11.60 -8.72 2.97
N PRO A 131 10.82 -7.64 2.67
CA PRO A 131 9.99 -6.96 3.65
C PRO A 131 9.02 -7.88 4.38
N ALA A 132 8.37 -8.83 3.69
CA ALA A 132 7.44 -9.75 4.32
C ALA A 132 8.11 -10.65 5.38
N ARG A 133 9.36 -11.09 5.15
CA ARG A 133 10.16 -11.85 6.14
C ARG A 133 10.47 -11.02 7.37
N GLU A 134 10.86 -9.76 7.18
CA GLU A 134 11.14 -8.85 8.28
C GLU A 134 9.88 -8.56 9.11
N MET A 135 8.73 -8.32 8.44
CA MET A 135 7.45 -8.17 9.12
C MET A 135 7.09 -9.40 9.95
N ALA A 136 7.26 -10.61 9.40
CA ALA A 136 7.03 -11.85 10.14
C ALA A 136 8.04 -12.04 11.28
N ARG A 137 9.31 -11.64 11.10
CA ARG A 137 10.35 -11.74 12.15
C ARG A 137 9.98 -10.89 13.36
N VAL A 138 9.63 -9.63 13.16
CA VAL A 138 9.34 -8.68 14.25
C VAL A 138 7.96 -8.88 14.86
N CYS A 139 7.06 -9.61 14.21
CA CYS A 139 5.78 -10.02 14.79
C CYS A 139 6.00 -11.12 15.84
N ARG A 140 5.33 -11.03 17.00
CA ARG A 140 5.43 -12.05 18.05
C ARG A 140 4.65 -13.32 17.71
N PRO A 141 4.95 -14.48 18.30
CA PRO A 141 4.10 -15.66 18.24
C PRO A 141 2.66 -15.33 18.69
N GLY A 142 1.68 -15.83 17.97
CA GLY A 142 0.27 -15.51 18.18
C GLY A 142 -0.17 -14.14 17.67
N GLY A 143 0.76 -13.27 17.25
CA GLY A 143 0.50 -11.97 16.65
C GLY A 143 0.10 -12.07 15.17
N HIS A 144 -0.19 -10.94 14.56
CA HIS A 144 -0.69 -10.87 13.19
C HIS A 144 0.17 -9.98 12.30
N VAL A 145 0.29 -10.37 11.03
CA VAL A 145 0.83 -9.54 9.96
C VAL A 145 -0.29 -9.27 8.96
N ALA A 146 -0.56 -8.01 8.65
CA ALA A 146 -1.59 -7.62 7.70
C ALA A 146 -0.97 -6.87 6.51
N ILE A 147 -1.17 -7.39 5.31
CA ILE A 147 -0.78 -6.77 4.05
C ILE A 147 -2.05 -6.29 3.37
N ILE A 148 -2.12 -4.99 3.14
CA ILE A 148 -3.21 -4.32 2.42
C ILE A 148 -2.60 -3.75 1.14
N ASP A 149 -3.03 -4.22 -0.02
CA ASP A 149 -2.45 -3.75 -1.28
C ASP A 149 -3.43 -3.87 -2.44
N ILE A 150 -3.06 -3.28 -3.59
CA ILE A 150 -3.75 -3.51 -4.85
C ILE A 150 -3.39 -4.91 -5.37
N THR A 151 -4.36 -5.59 -5.96
CA THR A 151 -4.16 -6.93 -6.53
C THR A 151 -4.43 -6.93 -8.03
N SER A 152 -3.63 -7.72 -8.75
CA SER A 152 -3.78 -7.91 -10.19
C SER A 152 -4.70 -9.09 -10.54
N SER A 153 -5.07 -9.22 -11.82
CA SER A 153 -5.81 -10.35 -12.36
C SER A 153 -5.00 -11.65 -12.26
N ASP A 154 -5.69 -12.80 -12.18
CA ASP A 154 -5.11 -14.14 -12.35
C ASP A 154 -4.71 -14.43 -13.81
N ASN A 155 -5.29 -13.71 -14.77
CA ASN A 155 -4.87 -13.76 -16.16
C ASN A 155 -3.57 -12.98 -16.35
N ALA A 156 -2.51 -13.66 -16.75
CA ALA A 156 -1.16 -13.10 -16.87
C ALA A 156 -1.08 -11.92 -17.87
N GLU A 157 -1.82 -11.96 -18.99
CA GLU A 157 -1.81 -10.88 -19.99
C GLU A 157 -2.51 -9.63 -19.44
N VAL A 158 -3.63 -9.81 -18.74
CA VAL A 158 -4.37 -8.72 -18.08
C VAL A 158 -3.54 -8.14 -16.93
N ALA A 159 -2.90 -8.97 -16.13
CA ALA A 159 -1.99 -8.53 -15.07
C ALA A 159 -0.80 -7.73 -15.63
N ALA A 160 -0.22 -8.18 -16.74
CA ALA A 160 0.86 -7.45 -17.40
C ALA A 160 0.40 -6.10 -17.96
N ALA A 161 -0.82 -6.02 -18.51
CA ALA A 161 -1.40 -4.77 -18.98
C ALA A 161 -1.64 -3.79 -17.81
N HIS A 162 -2.21 -4.26 -16.70
CA HIS A 162 -2.38 -3.50 -15.46
C HIS A 162 -1.05 -2.92 -14.99
N ASN A 163 -0.06 -3.78 -14.73
CA ASN A 163 1.24 -3.37 -14.22
C ASN A 163 1.98 -2.39 -15.14
N ARG A 164 1.79 -2.52 -16.47
CA ARG A 164 2.34 -1.55 -17.42
C ARG A 164 1.72 -0.17 -17.27
N LEU A 165 0.41 -0.07 -17.07
CA LEU A 165 -0.27 1.22 -16.88
C LEU A 165 0.11 1.85 -15.54
N GLU A 166 0.20 1.05 -14.47
CA GLU A 166 0.69 1.50 -13.16
C GLU A 166 2.13 2.04 -13.26
N HIS A 167 3.02 1.33 -13.94
CA HIS A 167 4.41 1.77 -14.11
C HIS A 167 4.52 3.04 -14.99
N LEU A 168 3.68 3.20 -16.01
CA LEU A 168 3.62 4.44 -16.80
C LEU A 168 3.17 5.63 -15.96
N ARG A 169 2.25 5.42 -15.02
CA ARG A 169 1.78 6.43 -14.09
C ARG A 169 2.82 6.74 -13.02
N ASP A 170 3.44 5.71 -12.44
CA ASP A 170 4.38 5.82 -11.34
C ASP A 170 5.62 4.94 -11.59
N PRO A 171 6.78 5.55 -11.89
CA PRO A 171 8.01 4.80 -12.13
C PRO A 171 8.52 3.99 -10.92
N SER A 172 8.00 4.28 -9.72
CA SER A 172 8.33 3.51 -8.50
C SER A 172 7.53 2.21 -8.37
N HIS A 173 6.47 2.03 -9.18
CA HIS A 173 5.71 0.79 -9.22
C HIS A 173 6.55 -0.36 -9.77
N ALA A 174 6.76 -1.39 -8.96
CA ALA A 174 7.43 -2.61 -9.40
C ALA A 174 6.40 -3.59 -9.97
N ARG A 175 5.48 -4.11 -9.15
CA ARG A 175 4.44 -5.04 -9.60
C ARG A 175 3.33 -5.25 -8.57
N SER A 176 2.08 -5.14 -8.98
CA SER A 176 0.94 -5.66 -8.21
C SER A 176 0.89 -7.18 -8.31
N MET A 177 0.71 -7.84 -7.17
CA MET A 177 0.64 -9.29 -7.07
C MET A 177 -0.81 -9.79 -7.15
N HIS A 178 -1.00 -11.01 -7.67
CA HIS A 178 -2.27 -11.71 -7.52
C HIS A 178 -2.43 -12.26 -6.09
N ILE A 179 -3.68 -12.46 -5.65
CA ILE A 179 -3.99 -12.93 -4.29
C ILE A 179 -3.29 -14.26 -3.95
N ALA A 180 -3.17 -15.18 -4.92
CA ALA A 180 -2.47 -16.45 -4.70
C ALA A 180 -0.98 -16.24 -4.41
N GLU A 181 -0.33 -15.26 -5.05
CA GLU A 181 1.08 -14.93 -4.80
C GLU A 181 1.26 -14.32 -3.40
N LEU A 182 0.33 -13.45 -2.97
CA LEU A 182 0.34 -12.90 -1.61
C LEU A 182 0.19 -14.00 -0.54
N ARG A 183 -0.68 -15.00 -0.78
CA ARG A 183 -0.82 -16.15 0.12
C ARG A 183 0.45 -17.00 0.16
N GLN A 184 1.03 -17.31 -1.00
CA GLN A 184 2.31 -18.04 -1.09
C GLN A 184 3.44 -17.29 -0.37
N MET A 185 3.47 -15.96 -0.48
CA MET A 185 4.42 -15.13 0.23
C MET A 185 4.21 -15.20 1.76
N ALA A 186 2.98 -15.14 2.25
CA ALA A 186 2.68 -15.32 3.66
C ALA A 186 3.12 -16.69 4.18
N GLU A 187 2.80 -17.78 3.46
CA GLU A 187 3.23 -19.13 3.77
C GLU A 187 4.77 -19.27 3.78
N ALA A 188 5.45 -18.67 2.80
CA ALA A 188 6.91 -18.68 2.71
C ALA A 188 7.61 -17.93 3.86
N THR A 189 6.88 -17.08 4.58
CA THR A 189 7.35 -16.36 5.79
C THR A 189 6.94 -17.05 7.09
N GLY A 190 6.30 -18.23 7.02
CA GLY A 190 5.85 -19.00 8.18
C GLY A 190 4.55 -18.46 8.81
N LEU A 191 3.77 -17.69 8.08
CA LEU A 191 2.49 -17.18 8.54
C LEU A 191 1.33 -18.05 8.08
N ASP A 192 0.42 -18.39 9.00
CA ASP A 192 -0.86 -19.01 8.69
C ASP A 192 -1.86 -17.95 8.20
N THR A 193 -2.30 -18.01 6.94
CA THR A 193 -3.32 -17.08 6.44
C THR A 193 -4.65 -17.33 7.12
N VAL A 194 -5.09 -16.39 7.95
CA VAL A 194 -6.34 -16.50 8.72
C VAL A 194 -7.49 -15.70 8.09
N ARG A 195 -7.18 -14.72 7.24
CA ARG A 195 -8.19 -13.90 6.56
C ARG A 195 -7.68 -13.40 5.22
N THR A 196 -8.55 -13.38 4.24
CA THR A 196 -8.35 -12.66 2.98
C THR A 196 -9.70 -12.02 2.60
N SER A 197 -9.70 -10.73 2.32
CA SER A 197 -10.88 -10.01 1.85
C SER A 197 -10.48 -9.09 0.70
N VAL A 198 -11.43 -8.80 -0.19
CA VAL A 198 -11.23 -7.92 -1.35
C VAL A 198 -12.31 -6.86 -1.35
N ALA A 199 -11.93 -5.64 -1.68
CA ALA A 199 -12.85 -4.54 -1.92
C ALA A 199 -12.50 -3.85 -3.24
N ASP A 200 -13.52 -3.36 -3.92
CA ASP A 200 -13.35 -2.51 -5.10
C ASP A 200 -13.31 -1.05 -4.67
N VAL A 201 -12.22 -0.37 -4.99
CA VAL A 201 -12.04 1.06 -4.72
C VAL A 201 -12.15 1.82 -6.04
N GLU A 202 -13.14 2.69 -6.14
CA GLU A 202 -13.32 3.53 -7.32
C GLU A 202 -12.29 4.65 -7.34
N VAL A 203 -11.69 4.89 -8.50
CA VAL A 203 -10.60 5.86 -8.68
C VAL A 203 -10.87 6.72 -9.91
N HIS A 204 -10.81 8.03 -9.77
CA HIS A 204 -10.86 8.96 -10.89
C HIS A 204 -9.53 9.00 -11.63
N VAL A 205 -9.53 8.70 -12.92
CA VAL A 205 -8.31 8.54 -13.75
C VAL A 205 -7.43 9.79 -13.73
N GLU A 206 -8.03 10.98 -13.81
CA GLU A 206 -7.25 12.22 -13.84
C GLU A 206 -6.58 12.49 -12.49
N THR A 207 -7.33 12.38 -11.39
CA THR A 207 -6.80 12.56 -10.03
C THR A 207 -5.68 11.56 -9.72
N TRP A 208 -5.86 10.31 -10.15
CA TRP A 208 -4.86 9.24 -10.00
C TRP A 208 -3.54 9.54 -10.73
N MET A 209 -3.62 10.13 -11.93
CA MET A 209 -2.43 10.57 -12.67
C MET A 209 -1.82 11.86 -12.12
N ASP A 210 -2.65 12.76 -11.56
CA ASP A 210 -2.18 14.02 -10.97
C ASP A 210 -1.31 13.80 -9.73
N LEU A 211 -1.63 12.78 -8.94
CA LEU A 211 -0.89 12.44 -7.73
C LEU A 211 0.61 12.23 -7.99
N THR A 212 0.94 11.52 -9.05
CA THR A 212 2.31 11.12 -9.38
C THR A 212 3.00 12.09 -10.34
N ASP A 213 2.33 13.22 -10.67
CA ASP A 213 2.78 14.14 -11.73
C ASP A 213 3.06 13.37 -13.06
N THR A 214 2.17 12.40 -13.38
CA THR A 214 2.31 11.54 -14.57
C THR A 214 2.61 12.37 -15.83
N PRO A 215 3.67 12.06 -16.60
CA PRO A 215 4.02 12.78 -17.82
C PRO A 215 2.89 12.78 -18.85
N GLN A 216 2.80 13.82 -19.66
CA GLN A 216 1.67 14.01 -20.59
C GLN A 216 1.54 12.90 -21.63
N ASP A 217 2.63 12.36 -22.14
CA ASP A 217 2.66 11.24 -23.08
C ASP A 217 2.15 9.93 -22.43
N ALA A 218 2.54 9.67 -21.19
CA ALA A 218 2.02 8.57 -20.38
C ALA A 218 0.51 8.73 -20.13
N ARG A 219 0.05 9.95 -19.77
CA ARG A 219 -1.39 10.24 -19.59
C ARG A 219 -2.21 9.95 -20.86
N VAL A 220 -1.69 10.34 -22.02
CA VAL A 220 -2.35 10.05 -23.32
C VAL A 220 -2.46 8.54 -23.52
N THR A 221 -1.36 7.80 -23.29
CA THR A 221 -1.32 6.33 -23.45
C THR A 221 -2.30 5.64 -22.51
N ILE A 222 -2.32 6.03 -21.21
CA ILE A 222 -3.23 5.49 -20.20
C ILE A 222 -4.69 5.72 -20.59
N ARG A 223 -5.05 6.97 -20.92
CA ARG A 223 -6.44 7.28 -21.35
C ARG A 223 -6.88 6.52 -22.58
N GLN A 224 -5.99 6.34 -23.55
CA GLN A 224 -6.28 5.58 -24.78
C GLN A 224 -6.54 4.11 -24.46
N ALA A 225 -5.67 3.49 -23.65
CA ALA A 225 -5.82 2.10 -23.23
C ALA A 225 -7.14 1.87 -22.47
N MET A 226 -7.45 2.72 -21.48
CA MET A 226 -8.70 2.60 -20.71
C MET A 226 -9.95 2.84 -21.56
N LYS A 227 -9.91 3.81 -22.50
CA LYS A 227 -11.03 4.04 -23.44
C LYS A 227 -11.23 2.87 -24.40
N ALA A 228 -10.15 2.25 -24.86
CA ALA A 228 -10.22 1.07 -25.72
C ALA A 228 -10.83 -0.14 -24.96
N ASP A 229 -10.39 -0.38 -23.72
CA ASP A 229 -10.98 -1.42 -22.86
C ASP A 229 -12.47 -1.17 -22.62
N LEU A 230 -12.85 0.06 -22.26
CA LEU A 230 -14.25 0.46 -22.07
C LEU A 230 -15.11 0.25 -23.32
N ALA A 231 -14.53 0.34 -24.51
CA ALA A 231 -15.19 0.09 -25.79
C ALA A 231 -15.21 -1.40 -26.19
N GLY A 232 -14.78 -2.32 -25.33
CA GLY A 232 -14.73 -3.77 -25.58
C GLY A 232 -13.45 -4.24 -26.26
N GLY A 233 -12.39 -3.44 -26.24
CA GLY A 233 -11.06 -3.81 -26.72
C GLY A 233 -10.28 -4.68 -25.72
N ALA A 234 -8.95 -4.67 -25.84
CA ALA A 234 -8.09 -5.46 -24.96
C ALA A 234 -8.23 -5.01 -23.48
N PRO A 235 -8.47 -5.95 -22.55
CA PRO A 235 -8.67 -5.62 -21.14
C PRO A 235 -7.37 -5.08 -20.51
N THR A 236 -7.50 -3.97 -19.79
CA THR A 236 -6.39 -3.34 -19.08
C THR A 236 -6.17 -3.88 -17.67
N GLY A 237 -7.12 -4.63 -17.13
CA GLY A 237 -7.15 -5.01 -15.73
C GLY A 237 -7.60 -3.88 -14.76
N MET A 238 -7.76 -2.65 -15.29
CA MET A 238 -8.22 -1.50 -14.52
C MET A 238 -9.74 -1.42 -14.39
N ARG A 239 -10.48 -2.20 -15.16
CA ARG A 239 -11.96 -2.23 -15.15
C ARG A 239 -12.57 -0.82 -15.30
N PRO A 240 -12.27 -0.10 -16.39
CA PRO A 240 -12.71 1.28 -16.58
C PRO A 240 -14.23 1.37 -16.74
N SER A 241 -14.79 2.48 -16.24
CA SER A 241 -16.21 2.83 -16.38
C SER A 241 -16.37 4.35 -16.52
N ARG A 242 -17.62 4.82 -16.64
CA ARG A 242 -17.92 6.26 -16.58
C ARG A 242 -18.84 6.57 -15.42
N LYS A 243 -18.49 7.64 -14.70
CA LYS A 243 -19.32 8.22 -13.65
C LYS A 243 -19.42 9.72 -13.88
N ASP A 244 -20.63 10.23 -13.96
CA ASP A 244 -20.91 11.66 -14.22
C ASP A 244 -20.15 12.24 -15.45
N GLY A 245 -19.93 11.38 -16.49
CA GLY A 245 -19.21 11.74 -17.70
C GLY A 245 -17.68 11.58 -17.60
N GLU A 246 -17.13 11.43 -16.42
CA GLU A 246 -15.70 11.23 -16.19
C GLU A 246 -15.28 9.77 -16.36
N LEU A 247 -14.01 9.56 -16.70
CA LEU A 247 -13.40 8.23 -16.76
C LEU A 247 -12.94 7.84 -15.36
N VAL A 248 -13.51 6.76 -14.83
CA VAL A 248 -13.13 6.15 -13.57
C VAL A 248 -12.73 4.70 -13.80
N PHE A 249 -12.09 4.09 -12.82
CA PHE A 249 -11.76 2.67 -12.84
C PHE A 249 -11.86 2.08 -11.42
N SER A 250 -11.84 0.75 -11.31
CA SER A 250 -11.89 0.07 -10.03
C SER A 250 -10.58 -0.62 -9.72
N HIS A 251 -9.87 -0.15 -8.70
CA HIS A 251 -8.79 -0.92 -8.08
C HIS A 251 -9.38 -2.04 -7.19
N ALA A 252 -8.94 -3.27 -7.43
CA ALA A 252 -9.18 -4.35 -6.49
C ALA A 252 -8.15 -4.26 -5.36
N TRP A 253 -8.60 -3.89 -4.17
CA TRP A 253 -7.78 -3.90 -2.97
C TRP A 253 -7.95 -5.23 -2.25
N VAL A 254 -6.86 -5.77 -1.75
CA VAL A 254 -6.86 -6.99 -0.94
C VAL A 254 -6.32 -6.67 0.44
N ILE A 255 -6.95 -7.24 1.47
CA ILE A 255 -6.35 -7.40 2.79
C ILE A 255 -6.09 -8.88 3.04
N LEU A 256 -4.84 -9.21 3.32
CA LEU A 256 -4.42 -10.53 3.75
C LEU A 256 -3.88 -10.42 5.17
N VAL A 257 -4.45 -11.20 6.08
CA VAL A 257 -4.00 -11.30 7.47
C VAL A 257 -3.42 -12.69 7.69
N GLY A 258 -2.15 -12.74 8.03
CA GLY A 258 -1.44 -13.92 8.46
C GLY A 258 -1.24 -13.90 9.97
N ARG A 259 -1.35 -15.05 10.65
CA ARG A 259 -1.02 -15.23 12.06
C ARG A 259 0.33 -15.92 12.17
N LYS A 260 1.20 -15.42 13.04
CA LYS A 260 2.43 -16.13 13.39
C LYS A 260 2.09 -17.24 14.39
N PRO A 261 2.48 -18.51 14.10
CA PRO A 261 2.25 -19.65 15.00
C PRO A 261 2.84 -19.48 16.38
#